data_2d1fb70105f5eeec94be7792976eb687
#
_entry.id   2d1fb70105f5eeec94be7792976eb687
#
_cell.length_a   1.000
_cell.length_b   1.000
_cell.length_c   1.000
_cell.angle_alpha   90.00
_cell.angle_beta   90.00
_cell.angle_gamma   90.00
#
_symmetry.space_group_name_H-M   'P 1'
#
loop_
_entity.id
_entity.type
_entity.pdbx_description
1 polymer ?
#
loop_
_entity_poly.entity_id
_entity_poly.type
_entity_poly.pdbx_seq_one_letter_code
_entity_poly.pdbx_strand_id
1 'polypeptide(L)'
;MIYENEIHSPQVPRYHVTPDGAEVAISQASFPKPFHIGLKYASPARGHWTIAHSPMLIPGCHEVYVCCACCLHGVVLSADEVPDGAGRFSTVTLTNENLIKGNLEEMMIDGISHIIDDMPERPKCIEGFTSCMQHFLNIDLRVVYGTLRQKYPDIDFIDGYMIPTLQRRYTPDILGRRQLVRAVQPLPKQKAVNYVVNYYPVDEDNELTAMLRQGGYAIHDFAACQTYEEYKAMGESVANIYFLENAGPAAQDMGKRLDQQALYLPYAYEYGRMRRNLQKAADALGLTMPDC
;
A
#
# COMPACT_ATOMS: atom_id res chain seq x y z
N MET A 1 4.76 15.13 -22.05
CA MET A 1 6.10 15.19 -22.68
C MET A 1 6.94 14.16 -21.96
N ILE A 2 6.92 12.93 -22.47
CA ILE A 2 7.70 11.80 -21.97
C ILE A 2 9.14 12.15 -22.29
N TYR A 3 9.98 12.24 -21.26
CA TYR A 3 11.42 12.33 -21.46
C TYR A 3 11.88 10.99 -22.01
N GLU A 4 12.07 10.88 -23.32
CA GLU A 4 12.96 9.90 -23.93
C GLU A 4 14.41 10.28 -23.59
N ASN A 5 14.79 10.06 -22.36
CA ASN A 5 16.19 9.93 -22.03
C ASN A 5 16.47 8.45 -21.87
N GLU A 6 17.26 7.90 -22.78
CA GLU A 6 17.88 6.60 -22.63
C GLU A 6 18.48 6.52 -21.22
N ILE A 7 17.77 5.89 -20.31
CA ILE A 7 18.31 5.52 -19.01
C ILE A 7 19.31 4.42 -19.32
N HIS A 8 20.57 4.81 -19.47
CA HIS A 8 21.65 3.85 -19.35
C HIS A 8 21.58 3.28 -17.94
N SER A 9 20.83 2.19 -17.79
CA SER A 9 20.91 1.35 -16.62
C SER A 9 22.38 1.01 -16.42
N PRO A 10 23.00 1.41 -15.30
CA PRO A 10 24.35 0.96 -15.02
C PRO A 10 24.30 -0.56 -15.10
N GLN A 11 25.09 -1.14 -15.97
CA GLN A 11 25.17 -2.61 -16.09
C GLN A 11 25.47 -3.15 -14.70
N VAL A 12 24.45 -3.64 -14.03
CA VAL A 12 24.64 -4.36 -12.78
C VAL A 12 25.53 -5.54 -13.13
N PRO A 13 26.71 -5.67 -12.55
CA PRO A 13 27.60 -6.76 -12.84
C PRO A 13 26.79 -8.06 -12.66
N ARG A 14 26.58 -8.82 -13.71
CA ARG A 14 25.98 -10.15 -13.62
C ARG A 14 26.98 -11.01 -12.87
N TYR A 15 26.72 -11.21 -11.58
CA TYR A 15 27.47 -12.19 -10.81
C TYR A 15 27.12 -13.57 -11.42
N HIS A 16 28.11 -14.20 -12.01
CA HIS A 16 28.01 -15.61 -12.30
C HIS A 16 28.03 -16.35 -10.96
N VAL A 17 26.86 -16.73 -10.48
CA VAL A 17 26.73 -17.71 -9.42
C VAL A 17 27.14 -19.04 -10.08
N THR A 18 28.33 -19.51 -9.79
CA THR A 18 28.70 -20.87 -10.17
C THR A 18 27.80 -21.83 -9.40
N PRO A 19 27.37 -22.96 -9.98
CA PRO A 19 26.52 -23.95 -9.31
C PRO A 19 27.07 -24.44 -7.97
N ASP A 20 28.39 -24.36 -7.80
CA ASP A 20 29.09 -24.75 -6.56
C ASP A 20 29.31 -23.57 -5.59
N GLY A 21 28.79 -22.40 -5.90
CA GLY A 21 29.10 -21.14 -5.19
C GLY A 21 28.16 -20.77 -4.07
N ALA A 22 27.57 -21.74 -3.37
CA ALA A 22 26.73 -21.46 -2.20
C ALA A 22 27.54 -21.01 -0.96
N GLU A 23 28.85 -21.24 -0.94
CA GLU A 23 29.74 -20.88 0.17
C GLU A 23 30.91 -20.04 -0.31
N VAL A 24 31.07 -18.86 0.24
CA VAL A 24 32.24 -18.00 0.04
C VAL A 24 32.96 -17.85 1.36
N ALA A 25 34.27 -18.11 1.36
CA ALA A 25 35.08 -17.86 2.55
C ALA A 25 34.92 -16.40 3.01
N ILE A 26 34.77 -16.16 4.31
CA ILE A 26 34.58 -14.81 4.88
C ILE A 26 35.69 -13.85 4.43
N SER A 27 36.91 -14.35 4.26
CA SER A 27 38.05 -13.58 3.71
C SER A 27 37.87 -13.15 2.25
N GLN A 28 36.95 -13.78 1.52
CA GLN A 28 36.63 -13.48 0.12
C GLN A 28 35.28 -12.76 -0.02
N ALA A 29 34.55 -12.62 1.08
CA ALA A 29 33.30 -11.90 1.09
C ALA A 29 33.54 -10.41 0.88
N SER A 30 33.01 -9.88 -0.21
CA SER A 30 33.08 -8.46 -0.51
C SER A 30 31.89 -7.76 0.11
N PHE A 31 32.11 -7.00 1.18
CA PHE A 31 31.11 -6.25 1.91
C PHE A 31 30.68 -4.88 1.36
N PRO A 32 31.05 -4.38 0.21
CA PRO A 32 30.34 -3.23 -0.36
C PRO A 32 28.99 -3.57 -0.96
N LYS A 33 28.67 -4.87 -1.19
CA LYS A 33 27.41 -5.29 -1.82
C LYS A 33 26.83 -6.56 -1.19
N PRO A 34 26.64 -6.59 0.12
CA PRO A 34 26.05 -7.77 0.76
C PRO A 34 24.55 -7.83 0.46
N PHE A 35 24.03 -9.00 0.19
CA PHE A 35 22.61 -9.32 0.29
C PHE A 35 21.69 -8.48 -0.61
N HIS A 36 22.00 -8.40 -1.89
CA HIS A 36 21.23 -7.59 -2.83
C HIS A 36 19.73 -7.87 -2.82
N ILE A 37 19.30 -9.11 -2.65
CA ILE A 37 17.91 -9.49 -2.68
C ILE A 37 17.28 -9.48 -1.28
N GLY A 38 17.90 -10.09 -0.31
CA GLY A 38 17.35 -10.21 1.05
C GLY A 38 17.15 -8.86 1.74
N LEU A 39 18.12 -7.97 1.66
CA LEU A 39 18.01 -6.61 2.21
C LEU A 39 17.11 -5.70 1.38
N LYS A 40 16.84 -6.05 0.13
CA LYS A 40 15.93 -5.29 -0.71
C LYS A 40 14.54 -5.16 -0.09
N TYR A 41 14.07 -6.18 0.57
CA TYR A 41 12.75 -6.19 1.24
C TYR A 41 12.80 -5.92 2.74
N ALA A 42 13.94 -6.08 3.37
CA ALA A 42 14.11 -5.93 4.81
C ALA A 42 14.69 -4.58 5.25
N SER A 43 15.21 -3.77 4.32
CA SER A 43 15.81 -2.49 4.65
C SER A 43 14.77 -1.50 5.15
N PRO A 44 14.98 -0.87 6.33
CA PRO A 44 14.12 0.22 6.80
C PRO A 44 14.04 1.40 5.83
N ALA A 45 15.10 1.62 5.04
CA ALA A 45 15.13 2.62 3.98
C ALA A 45 14.14 2.30 2.86
N ARG A 46 13.62 1.09 2.79
CA ARG A 46 12.62 0.65 1.83
C ARG A 46 11.20 0.58 2.38
N GLY A 47 10.99 0.88 3.63
CA GLY A 47 9.64 1.06 4.17
C GLY A 47 8.83 2.08 3.38
N HIS A 48 9.46 3.13 2.88
CA HIS A 48 8.84 4.11 1.99
C HIS A 48 8.67 3.63 0.53
N TRP A 49 9.36 2.59 0.11
CA TRP A 49 9.25 2.04 -1.24
C TRP A 49 8.01 1.16 -1.40
N THR A 50 7.51 0.62 -0.31
CA THR A 50 6.21 -0.04 -0.30
C THR A 50 5.08 0.95 -0.62
N ILE A 51 5.34 2.25 -0.51
CA ILE A 51 4.43 3.33 -0.91
C ILE A 51 4.08 3.21 -2.39
N ALA A 52 5.05 2.92 -3.27
CA ALA A 52 4.80 2.72 -4.69
C ALA A 52 4.13 1.37 -5.03
N HIS A 53 4.21 0.37 -4.14
CA HIS A 53 3.64 -0.94 -4.41
C HIS A 53 2.25 -1.12 -3.79
N SER A 54 2.04 -0.52 -2.62
CA SER A 54 0.83 -0.76 -1.84
C SER A 54 -0.44 -0.26 -2.51
N PRO A 55 -0.49 0.95 -3.12
CA PRO A 55 -1.69 1.41 -3.80
C PRO A 55 -2.02 0.60 -5.04
N MET A 56 -1.01 -0.03 -5.64
CA MET A 56 -1.21 -0.90 -6.80
C MET A 56 -1.92 -2.21 -6.44
N LEU A 57 -2.03 -2.54 -5.15
CA LEU A 57 -2.90 -3.63 -4.66
C LEU A 57 -4.39 -3.26 -4.74
N ILE A 58 -4.72 -1.97 -4.87
CA ILE A 58 -6.10 -1.52 -5.09
C ILE A 58 -6.37 -1.60 -6.60
N PRO A 59 -7.24 -2.49 -7.07
CA PRO A 59 -7.54 -2.60 -8.50
C PRO A 59 -8.10 -1.28 -9.06
N GLY A 60 -7.61 -0.85 -10.21
CA GLY A 60 -8.06 0.41 -10.84
C GLY A 60 -7.59 1.68 -10.14
N CYS A 61 -6.70 1.59 -9.16
CA CYS A 61 -6.04 2.75 -8.57
C CYS A 61 -4.88 3.22 -9.44
N HIS A 62 -4.74 4.54 -9.60
CA HIS A 62 -3.61 5.20 -10.23
C HIS A 62 -2.89 6.08 -9.21
N GLU A 63 -1.58 5.99 -9.18
CA GLU A 63 -0.74 6.75 -8.27
C GLU A 63 -0.26 8.04 -8.90
N VAL A 64 -0.32 9.14 -8.15
CA VAL A 64 0.24 10.43 -8.57
C VAL A 64 1.19 10.96 -7.51
N TYR A 65 2.46 11.08 -7.87
CA TYR A 65 3.46 11.68 -7.00
C TYR A 65 3.68 13.15 -7.31
N VAL A 66 3.42 14.00 -6.33
CA VAL A 66 3.65 15.44 -6.41
C VAL A 66 4.87 15.81 -5.58
N CYS A 67 6.03 15.93 -6.20
CA CYS A 67 7.28 16.20 -5.49
C CYS A 67 8.35 16.80 -6.39
N CYS A 68 9.45 17.24 -5.79
CA CYS A 68 10.62 17.70 -6.53
C CYS A 68 11.28 16.55 -7.30
N ALA A 69 11.92 16.86 -8.42
CA ALA A 69 12.58 15.86 -9.28
C ALA A 69 13.55 14.94 -8.53
N CYS A 70 14.27 15.47 -7.53
CA CYS A 70 15.20 14.67 -6.72
C CYS A 70 14.54 13.58 -5.87
N CYS A 71 13.24 13.72 -5.55
CA CYS A 71 12.50 12.73 -4.78
C CYS A 71 11.91 11.62 -5.67
N LEU A 72 11.78 11.85 -6.97
CA LEU A 72 11.12 10.95 -7.91
C LEU A 72 11.95 9.70 -8.25
N HIS A 73 13.26 9.84 -8.29
CA HIS A 73 14.14 8.77 -8.81
C HIS A 73 13.90 7.40 -8.17
N GLY A 74 13.90 7.34 -6.85
CA GLY A 74 13.68 6.07 -6.15
C GLY A 74 12.26 5.52 -6.30
N VAL A 75 11.26 6.40 -6.37
CA VAL A 75 9.86 6.03 -6.48
C VAL A 75 9.54 5.49 -7.87
N VAL A 76 10.03 6.17 -8.92
CA VAL A 76 9.87 5.72 -10.32
C VAL A 76 10.49 4.34 -10.54
N LEU A 77 11.72 4.13 -10.05
CA LEU A 77 12.37 2.82 -10.14
C LEU A 77 11.60 1.73 -9.38
N SER A 78 10.95 2.10 -8.28
CA SER A 78 10.14 1.15 -7.51
C SER A 78 8.84 0.80 -8.22
N ALA A 79 8.20 1.78 -8.84
CA ALA A 79 6.96 1.57 -9.62
C ALA A 79 7.20 0.67 -10.85
N ASP A 80 8.36 0.80 -11.49
CA ASP A 80 8.75 -0.03 -12.65
C ASP A 80 8.98 -1.51 -12.29
N GLU A 81 9.18 -1.84 -11.01
CA GLU A 81 9.31 -3.22 -10.54
C GLU A 81 7.95 -3.95 -10.42
N VAL A 82 6.83 -3.23 -10.51
CA VAL A 82 5.49 -3.82 -10.41
C VAL A 82 4.96 -4.12 -11.83
N PRO A 83 4.40 -5.30 -12.08
CA PRO A 83 3.72 -5.57 -13.35
C PRO A 83 2.66 -4.48 -13.62
N ASP A 84 2.68 -3.93 -14.83
CA ASP A 84 1.82 -2.83 -15.28
C ASP A 84 1.95 -1.52 -14.47
N GLY A 85 2.96 -1.42 -13.60
CA GLY A 85 3.18 -0.26 -12.75
C GLY A 85 3.36 1.04 -13.53
N ALA A 86 4.09 1.02 -14.63
CA ALA A 86 4.31 2.18 -15.49
C ALA A 86 3.00 2.78 -16.03
N GLY A 87 1.99 1.97 -16.29
CA GLY A 87 0.67 2.42 -16.75
C GLY A 87 -0.23 2.98 -15.65
N ARG A 88 0.13 2.75 -14.39
CA ARG A 88 -0.65 3.13 -13.20
C ARG A 88 0.04 4.17 -12.32
N PHE A 89 1.04 4.85 -12.87
CA PHE A 89 1.88 5.78 -12.14
C PHE A 89 2.11 7.06 -12.94
N SER A 90 1.94 8.20 -12.30
CA SER A 90 2.20 9.52 -12.89
C SER A 90 2.89 10.45 -11.90
N THR A 91 3.51 11.49 -12.40
CA THR A 91 4.22 12.47 -11.55
C THR A 91 3.83 13.90 -11.89
N VAL A 92 3.71 14.73 -10.86
CA VAL A 92 3.62 16.18 -10.98
C VAL A 92 4.88 16.76 -10.33
N THR A 93 5.78 17.27 -11.16
CA THR A 93 7.09 17.75 -10.68
C THR A 93 7.01 19.19 -10.21
N LEU A 94 7.38 19.41 -8.96
CA LEU A 94 7.54 20.74 -8.36
C LEU A 94 8.82 21.40 -8.84
N THR A 95 8.69 22.63 -9.34
CA THR A 95 9.82 23.46 -9.74
C THR A 95 10.10 24.56 -8.70
N ASN A 96 11.30 25.16 -8.76
CA ASN A 96 11.62 26.30 -7.90
C ASN A 96 10.67 27.49 -8.17
N GLU A 97 10.16 27.64 -9.39
CA GLU A 97 9.22 28.69 -9.72
C GLU A 97 7.89 28.51 -8.99
N ASN A 98 7.39 27.26 -8.89
CA ASN A 98 6.17 26.96 -8.13
C ASN A 98 6.35 27.27 -6.64
N LEU A 99 7.54 26.97 -6.10
CA LEU A 99 7.86 27.24 -4.70
C LEU A 99 7.88 28.75 -4.41
N ILE A 100 8.45 29.55 -5.31
CA ILE A 100 8.52 31.01 -5.17
C ILE A 100 7.14 31.64 -5.32
N LYS A 101 6.34 31.16 -6.26
CA LYS A 101 4.97 31.67 -6.49
C LYS A 101 3.99 31.29 -5.39
N GLY A 102 4.25 30.24 -4.61
CA GLY A 102 3.35 29.76 -3.57
C GLY A 102 2.02 29.21 -4.07
N ASN A 103 1.96 28.74 -5.33
CA ASN A 103 0.73 28.24 -5.97
C ASN A 103 0.63 26.71 -5.99
N LEU A 104 1.05 26.06 -4.92
CA LEU A 104 1.22 24.59 -4.90
C LEU A 104 -0.11 23.83 -4.86
N GLU A 105 -1.13 24.35 -4.16
CA GLU A 105 -2.47 23.76 -4.17
C GLU A 105 -3.06 23.77 -5.58
N GLU A 106 -3.02 24.91 -6.25
CA GLU A 106 -3.50 25.08 -7.62
C GLU A 106 -2.75 24.14 -8.58
N MET A 107 -1.42 24.11 -8.49
CA MET A 107 -0.58 23.25 -9.31
C MET A 107 -0.88 21.74 -9.07
N MET A 108 -1.15 21.32 -7.82
CA MET A 108 -1.55 19.95 -7.54
C MET A 108 -2.91 19.64 -8.18
N ILE A 109 -3.89 20.52 -8.02
CA ILE A 109 -5.23 20.35 -8.60
C ILE A 109 -5.13 20.26 -10.12
N ASP A 110 -4.42 21.20 -10.74
CA ASP A 110 -4.29 21.26 -12.20
C ASP A 110 -3.48 20.08 -12.75
N GLY A 111 -2.36 19.72 -12.09
CA GLY A 111 -1.52 18.61 -12.50
C GLY A 111 -2.25 17.28 -12.41
N ILE A 112 -2.94 17.01 -11.31
CA ILE A 112 -3.73 15.78 -11.14
C ILE A 112 -4.91 15.78 -12.13
N SER A 113 -5.57 16.92 -12.33
CA SER A 113 -6.66 17.04 -13.29
C SER A 113 -6.19 16.75 -14.73
N HIS A 114 -5.06 17.30 -15.12
CA HIS A 114 -4.49 17.07 -16.46
C HIS A 114 -4.18 15.58 -16.68
N ILE A 115 -3.58 14.93 -15.68
CA ILE A 115 -3.34 13.49 -15.72
C ILE A 115 -4.64 12.71 -15.93
N ILE A 116 -5.70 13.02 -15.18
CA ILE A 116 -7.00 12.33 -15.29
C ILE A 116 -7.64 12.58 -16.66
N ASP A 117 -7.60 13.82 -17.13
CA ASP A 117 -8.25 14.22 -18.39
C ASP A 117 -7.52 13.63 -19.62
N ASP A 118 -6.22 13.35 -19.52
CA ASP A 118 -5.41 12.74 -20.59
C ASP A 118 -5.47 11.19 -20.59
N MET A 119 -6.01 10.57 -19.55
CA MET A 119 -6.12 9.11 -19.49
C MET A 119 -7.17 8.59 -20.47
N PRO A 120 -6.87 7.51 -21.22
CA PRO A 120 -7.84 6.89 -22.12
C PRO A 120 -9.04 6.29 -21.36
N GLU A 121 -8.81 5.81 -20.15
CA GLU A 121 -9.83 5.34 -19.21
C GLU A 121 -9.62 5.99 -17.84
N ARG A 122 -10.71 6.49 -17.26
CA ARG A 122 -10.65 7.09 -15.94
C ARG A 122 -10.36 6.02 -14.88
N PRO A 123 -9.42 6.27 -13.97
CA PRO A 123 -9.15 5.36 -12.87
C PRO A 123 -10.33 5.37 -11.89
N LYS A 124 -10.53 4.27 -11.18
CA LYS A 124 -11.53 4.17 -10.11
C LYS A 124 -11.11 4.94 -8.85
N CYS A 125 -9.80 5.02 -8.65
CA CYS A 125 -9.20 5.66 -7.49
C CYS A 125 -7.90 6.35 -7.89
N ILE A 126 -7.63 7.49 -7.29
CA ILE A 126 -6.32 8.17 -7.32
C ILE A 126 -5.75 8.18 -5.91
N GLU A 127 -4.55 7.63 -5.73
CA GLU A 127 -3.77 7.90 -4.53
C GLU A 127 -2.70 8.94 -4.83
N GLY A 128 -2.86 10.11 -4.23
CA GLY A 128 -1.95 11.23 -4.41
C GLY A 128 -0.90 11.30 -3.30
N PHE A 129 0.37 11.17 -3.65
CA PHE A 129 1.48 11.30 -2.71
C PHE A 129 2.07 12.70 -2.75
N THR A 130 2.29 13.25 -1.57
CA THR A 130 2.97 14.52 -1.38
C THR A 130 4.31 14.33 -0.71
N SER A 131 5.29 15.14 -1.07
CA SER A 131 6.63 15.12 -0.45
C SER A 131 6.69 15.99 0.81
N CYS A 132 7.86 16.00 1.44
CA CYS A 132 8.12 16.87 2.58
C CYS A 132 7.98 18.37 2.25
N MET A 133 8.14 18.76 0.98
CA MET A 133 8.00 20.17 0.56
C MET A 133 6.61 20.71 0.81
N GLN A 134 5.56 19.92 0.50
CA GLN A 134 4.19 20.31 0.79
C GLN A 134 3.94 20.51 2.29
N HIS A 135 4.59 19.68 3.12
CA HIS A 135 4.51 19.81 4.56
C HIS A 135 5.22 21.08 5.06
N PHE A 136 6.43 21.38 4.59
CA PHE A 136 7.17 22.58 4.97
C PHE A 136 6.47 23.87 4.54
N LEU A 137 5.77 23.84 3.42
CA LEU A 137 5.04 24.97 2.87
C LEU A 137 3.58 25.04 3.37
N ASN A 138 3.21 24.13 4.25
CA ASN A 138 1.89 24.08 4.90
C ASN A 138 0.71 24.09 3.91
N ILE A 139 0.79 23.29 2.86
CA ILE A 139 -0.26 23.15 1.87
C ILE A 139 -1.51 22.52 2.49
N ASP A 140 -2.68 23.08 2.23
CA ASP A 140 -3.94 22.51 2.70
C ASP A 140 -4.45 21.42 1.74
N LEU A 141 -4.06 20.17 2.00
CA LEU A 141 -4.50 19.02 1.22
C LEU A 141 -6.02 18.79 1.26
N ARG A 142 -6.73 19.34 2.26
CA ARG A 142 -8.20 19.24 2.31
C ARG A 142 -8.83 20.08 1.21
N VAL A 143 -8.26 21.24 0.90
CA VAL A 143 -8.68 22.08 -0.22
C VAL A 143 -8.41 21.35 -1.53
N VAL A 144 -7.20 20.82 -1.71
CA VAL A 144 -6.81 20.08 -2.93
C VAL A 144 -7.76 18.91 -3.19
N TYR A 145 -7.86 17.99 -2.24
CA TYR A 145 -8.72 16.80 -2.44
C TYR A 145 -10.21 17.13 -2.41
N GLY A 146 -10.63 18.18 -1.69
CA GLY A 146 -12.01 18.68 -1.73
C GLY A 146 -12.41 19.14 -3.12
N THR A 147 -11.54 19.93 -3.79
CA THR A 147 -11.74 20.41 -5.14
C THR A 147 -11.73 19.27 -6.16
N LEU A 148 -10.78 18.34 -6.05
CA LEU A 148 -10.70 17.19 -6.95
C LEU A 148 -11.94 16.29 -6.85
N ARG A 149 -12.45 16.01 -5.65
CA ARG A 149 -13.69 15.23 -5.45
C ARG A 149 -14.92 15.92 -6.01
N GLN A 150 -14.97 17.25 -6.02
CA GLN A 150 -16.06 18.00 -6.66
C GLN A 150 -15.96 17.94 -8.18
N LYS A 151 -14.73 18.00 -8.72
CA LYS A 151 -14.50 17.98 -10.17
C LYS A 151 -14.69 16.56 -10.76
N TYR A 152 -14.31 15.52 -10.01
CA TYR A 152 -14.38 14.13 -10.44
C TYR A 152 -15.12 13.27 -9.39
N PRO A 153 -16.45 13.36 -9.33
CA PRO A 153 -17.25 12.67 -8.31
C PRO A 153 -17.31 11.14 -8.49
N ASP A 154 -16.88 10.65 -9.64
CA ASP A 154 -16.76 9.24 -10.01
C ASP A 154 -15.42 8.60 -9.62
N ILE A 155 -14.48 9.39 -9.10
CA ILE A 155 -13.16 8.92 -8.68
C ILE A 155 -13.01 9.04 -7.17
N ASP A 156 -12.59 7.97 -6.50
CA ASP A 156 -12.17 8.04 -5.10
C ASP A 156 -10.75 8.62 -4.98
N PHE A 157 -10.54 9.59 -4.11
CA PHE A 157 -9.23 10.19 -3.85
C PHE A 157 -8.71 9.79 -2.48
N ILE A 158 -7.53 9.20 -2.45
CA ILE A 158 -6.79 8.78 -1.25
C ILE A 158 -5.59 9.71 -1.08
N ASP A 159 -5.41 10.19 0.15
CA ASP A 159 -4.27 10.98 0.57
C ASP A 159 -3.12 10.07 0.97
N GLY A 160 -2.11 9.96 0.13
CA GLY A 160 -0.92 9.13 0.33
C GLY A 160 0.15 9.85 1.17
N TYR A 161 0.86 9.11 2.01
CA TYR A 161 1.91 9.66 2.86
C TYR A 161 3.31 9.25 2.40
N MET A 162 4.10 10.23 1.96
CA MET A 162 5.53 10.08 1.66
C MET A 162 6.32 11.18 2.38
N ILE A 163 6.18 11.30 3.69
CA ILE A 163 6.85 12.37 4.46
C ILE A 163 7.70 11.74 5.58
N PRO A 164 8.93 11.30 5.29
CA PRO A 164 9.79 10.64 6.27
C PRO A 164 10.23 11.56 7.41
N THR A 165 10.22 12.87 7.19
CA THR A 165 10.61 13.88 8.19
C THR A 165 9.51 14.20 9.19
N LEU A 166 8.27 13.79 8.92
CA LEU A 166 7.15 14.03 9.82
C LEU A 166 7.16 13.01 10.96
N GLN A 167 7.78 13.35 12.06
CA GLN A 167 7.79 12.51 13.26
C GLN A 167 6.43 12.59 13.96
N ARG A 168 5.62 11.55 13.76
CA ARG A 168 4.35 11.33 14.46
C ARG A 168 4.39 10.01 15.22
N ARG A 169 3.32 9.71 15.95
CA ARG A 169 3.15 8.44 16.65
C ARG A 169 3.34 7.21 15.74
N TYR A 170 3.03 7.35 14.45
CA TYR A 170 3.15 6.28 13.47
C TYR A 170 4.16 6.66 12.38
N THR A 171 4.87 5.66 11.89
CA THR A 171 5.76 5.80 10.74
C THR A 171 4.98 6.05 9.44
N PRO A 172 5.61 6.59 8.38
CA PRO A 172 4.96 6.77 7.08
C PRO A 172 4.37 5.48 6.51
N ASP A 173 5.02 4.34 6.69
CA ASP A 173 4.50 3.02 6.29
C ASP A 173 3.16 2.69 6.96
N ILE A 174 3.07 2.87 8.28
CA ILE A 174 1.83 2.63 9.03
C ILE A 174 0.72 3.59 8.59
N LEU A 175 1.07 4.86 8.36
CA LEU A 175 0.11 5.85 7.89
C LEU A 175 -0.37 5.55 6.47
N GLY A 176 0.55 5.16 5.58
CA GLY A 176 0.22 4.73 4.22
C GLY A 176 -0.77 3.56 4.24
N ARG A 177 -0.47 2.49 4.99
CA ARG A 177 -1.40 1.36 5.15
C ARG A 177 -2.79 1.77 5.61
N ARG A 178 -2.87 2.72 6.54
CA ARG A 178 -4.15 3.24 7.00
C ARG A 178 -4.91 3.97 5.89
N GLN A 179 -4.21 4.64 4.98
CA GLN A 179 -4.82 5.35 3.86
C GLN A 179 -5.36 4.40 2.80
N LEU A 180 -4.72 3.26 2.56
CA LEU A 180 -5.17 2.28 1.57
C LEU A 180 -6.61 1.80 1.76
N VAL A 181 -7.17 1.90 2.94
CA VAL A 181 -8.54 1.46 3.24
C VAL A 181 -9.53 2.64 3.34
N ARG A 182 -9.09 3.85 3.00
CA ARG A 182 -9.91 5.07 3.16
C ARG A 182 -11.06 5.17 2.16
N ALA A 183 -10.90 4.63 0.97
CA ALA A 183 -11.96 4.64 -0.04
C ALA A 183 -13.06 3.61 0.25
N VAL A 184 -12.82 2.63 1.14
CA VAL A 184 -13.86 1.70 1.57
C VAL A 184 -14.91 2.42 2.39
N GLN A 185 -16.18 2.30 2.00
CA GLN A 185 -17.33 2.93 2.63
C GLN A 185 -18.20 1.90 3.36
N PRO A 186 -19.02 2.31 4.34
CA PRO A 186 -19.97 1.41 5.00
C PRO A 186 -20.95 0.82 3.99
N LEU A 187 -21.12 -0.50 4.04
CA LEU A 187 -22.12 -1.25 3.30
C LEU A 187 -23.01 -2.05 4.27
N PRO A 188 -24.20 -2.50 3.84
CA PRO A 188 -25.02 -3.41 4.64
C PRO A 188 -24.22 -4.64 5.05
N LYS A 189 -24.24 -4.97 6.34
CA LYS A 189 -23.43 -6.05 6.89
C LYS A 189 -23.80 -7.40 6.31
N GLN A 190 -22.77 -8.13 5.90
CA GLN A 190 -22.82 -9.51 5.47
C GLN A 190 -22.02 -10.39 6.42
N LYS A 191 -22.23 -11.69 6.34
CA LYS A 191 -21.40 -12.67 7.05
C LYS A 191 -20.04 -12.80 6.35
N ALA A 192 -19.22 -11.77 6.46
CA ALA A 192 -17.93 -11.64 5.81
C ALA A 192 -16.87 -11.10 6.77
N VAL A 193 -15.62 -11.40 6.49
CA VAL A 193 -14.43 -10.88 7.18
C VAL A 193 -13.42 -10.35 6.18
N ASN A 194 -12.61 -9.38 6.60
CA ASN A 194 -11.51 -8.84 5.81
C ASN A 194 -10.17 -9.39 6.31
N TYR A 195 -9.27 -9.74 5.38
CA TYR A 195 -7.83 -9.76 5.63
C TYR A 195 -7.25 -8.41 5.23
N VAL A 196 -6.77 -7.64 6.22
CA VAL A 196 -6.52 -6.21 6.04
C VAL A 196 -5.05 -5.93 5.78
N VAL A 197 -4.78 -5.30 4.65
CA VAL A 197 -3.50 -4.65 4.26
C VAL A 197 -2.29 -5.57 4.35
N ASN A 198 -2.45 -6.83 3.97
CA ASN A 198 -1.33 -7.69 3.63
C ASN A 198 -0.77 -7.27 2.28
N TYR A 199 0.52 -7.53 2.04
CA TYR A 199 1.11 -7.30 0.71
C TYR A 199 0.97 -8.49 -0.22
N TYR A 200 0.68 -9.66 0.34
CA TYR A 200 0.46 -10.90 -0.40
C TYR A 200 -0.87 -11.50 0.03
N PRO A 201 -1.59 -12.15 -0.88
CA PRO A 201 -2.78 -12.91 -0.53
C PRO A 201 -2.48 -13.93 0.58
N VAL A 202 -3.46 -14.13 1.45
CA VAL A 202 -3.37 -15.19 2.45
C VAL A 202 -3.58 -16.54 1.75
N ASP A 203 -2.72 -17.49 2.03
CA ASP A 203 -2.85 -18.82 1.51
C ASP A 203 -4.22 -19.42 1.86
N GLU A 204 -4.88 -20.03 0.91
CA GLU A 204 -6.21 -20.60 1.11
C GLU A 204 -6.17 -21.89 1.92
N ASP A 205 -5.05 -22.60 1.90
CA ASP A 205 -4.84 -23.90 2.56
C ASP A 205 -4.37 -23.71 4.01
N ASN A 206 -5.05 -22.87 4.79
CA ASN A 206 -4.75 -22.70 6.21
C ASN A 206 -5.99 -22.90 7.08
N GLU A 207 -5.78 -23.25 8.33
CA GLU A 207 -6.82 -23.60 9.30
C GLU A 207 -7.77 -22.43 9.58
N LEU A 208 -7.29 -21.19 9.59
CA LEU A 208 -8.12 -20.01 9.82
C LEU A 208 -9.11 -19.80 8.66
N THR A 209 -8.62 -19.85 7.42
CA THR A 209 -9.45 -19.75 6.22
C THR A 209 -10.46 -20.87 6.14
N ALA A 210 -10.04 -22.11 6.44
CA ALA A 210 -10.93 -23.27 6.48
C ALA A 210 -12.04 -23.10 7.54
N MET A 211 -11.67 -22.68 8.76
CA MET A 211 -12.61 -22.44 9.85
C MET A 211 -13.63 -21.35 9.52
N LEU A 212 -13.19 -20.25 8.92
CA LEU A 212 -14.07 -19.15 8.48
C LEU A 212 -15.06 -19.61 7.42
N ARG A 213 -14.59 -20.33 6.40
CA ARG A 213 -15.45 -20.88 5.32
C ARG A 213 -16.45 -21.91 5.85
N GLN A 214 -16.02 -22.82 6.72
CA GLN A 214 -16.93 -23.77 7.39
C GLN A 214 -17.99 -23.04 8.23
N GLY A 215 -17.62 -21.94 8.85
CA GLY A 215 -18.54 -21.06 9.54
C GLY A 215 -19.46 -20.24 8.64
N GLY A 216 -19.32 -20.35 7.30
CA GLY A 216 -20.12 -19.64 6.32
C GLY A 216 -19.77 -18.17 6.15
N TYR A 217 -18.53 -17.79 6.49
CA TYR A 217 -18.02 -16.44 6.23
C TYR A 217 -17.44 -16.33 4.83
N ALA A 218 -17.81 -15.27 4.11
CA ALA A 218 -17.05 -14.80 2.96
C ALA A 218 -15.76 -14.13 3.44
N ILE A 219 -14.70 -14.18 2.64
CA ILE A 219 -13.40 -13.60 2.98
C ILE A 219 -13.04 -12.60 1.89
N HIS A 220 -12.85 -11.34 2.27
CA HIS A 220 -12.32 -10.30 1.42
C HIS A 220 -10.84 -10.08 1.78
N ASP A 221 -9.94 -10.61 0.97
CA ASP A 221 -8.51 -10.39 1.15
C ASP A 221 -8.06 -9.17 0.33
N PHE A 222 -7.58 -8.14 1.01
CA PHE A 222 -7.12 -6.90 0.38
C PHE A 222 -6.10 -7.16 -0.73
N ALA A 223 -5.16 -8.08 -0.51
CA ALA A 223 -4.10 -8.38 -1.48
C ALA A 223 -4.55 -9.28 -2.63
N ALA A 224 -5.74 -9.91 -2.53
CA ALA A 224 -6.29 -10.79 -3.54
C ALA A 224 -7.35 -10.13 -4.43
N CYS A 225 -7.79 -8.90 -4.10
CA CYS A 225 -8.80 -8.18 -4.88
C CYS A 225 -8.37 -8.05 -6.34
N GLN A 226 -9.25 -8.46 -7.25
CA GLN A 226 -9.04 -8.35 -8.70
C GLN A 226 -9.81 -7.17 -9.31
N THR A 227 -10.89 -6.74 -8.64
CA THR A 227 -11.74 -5.64 -9.07
C THR A 227 -11.88 -4.58 -7.99
N TYR A 228 -12.20 -3.36 -8.41
CA TYR A 228 -12.45 -2.26 -7.47
C TYR A 228 -13.68 -2.51 -6.63
N GLU A 229 -14.66 -3.21 -7.17
CA GLU A 229 -15.88 -3.62 -6.51
C GLU A 229 -15.58 -4.61 -5.36
N GLU A 230 -14.66 -5.58 -5.56
CA GLU A 230 -14.19 -6.48 -4.49
C GLU A 230 -13.50 -5.71 -3.36
N TYR A 231 -12.66 -4.72 -3.70
CA TYR A 231 -12.06 -3.84 -2.72
C TYR A 231 -13.13 -3.06 -1.93
N LYS A 232 -14.14 -2.50 -2.59
CA LYS A 232 -15.22 -1.77 -1.92
C LYS A 232 -16.11 -2.70 -1.08
N ALA A 233 -16.28 -3.97 -1.46
CA ALA A 233 -17.04 -4.97 -0.72
C ALA A 233 -16.48 -5.24 0.68
N MET A 234 -15.23 -4.91 0.96
CA MET A 234 -14.67 -4.94 2.31
C MET A 234 -15.52 -4.15 3.32
N GLY A 235 -16.33 -3.19 2.86
CA GLY A 235 -17.25 -2.39 3.69
C GLY A 235 -18.38 -3.17 4.32
N GLU A 236 -18.76 -4.33 3.75
CA GLU A 236 -19.87 -5.17 4.24
C GLU A 236 -19.47 -6.13 5.37
N SER A 237 -18.19 -6.35 5.59
CA SER A 237 -17.65 -7.29 6.56
C SER A 237 -17.98 -6.91 8.01
N VAL A 238 -18.01 -7.91 8.88
CA VAL A 238 -18.21 -7.72 10.32
C VAL A 238 -16.90 -7.60 11.09
N ALA A 239 -15.79 -8.10 10.53
CA ALA A 239 -14.49 -8.06 11.19
C ALA A 239 -13.32 -7.84 10.24
N ASN A 240 -12.27 -7.23 10.78
CA ASN A 240 -10.98 -6.96 10.13
C ASN A 240 -9.91 -7.79 10.82
N ILE A 241 -9.43 -8.82 10.17
CA ILE A 241 -8.34 -9.67 10.63
C ILE A 241 -7.02 -9.12 10.06
N TYR A 242 -6.05 -8.94 10.92
CA TYR A 242 -4.72 -8.49 10.53
C TYR A 242 -3.63 -9.29 11.24
N PHE A 243 -2.55 -9.56 10.52
CA PHE A 243 -1.48 -10.45 10.95
C PHE A 243 -0.20 -9.71 11.34
N LEU A 244 -0.03 -8.49 10.83
CA LEU A 244 1.12 -7.63 11.07
C LEU A 244 0.73 -6.49 11.99
N GLU A 245 1.56 -6.19 12.98
CA GLU A 245 1.30 -5.11 13.95
C GLU A 245 1.13 -3.75 13.27
N ASN A 246 1.90 -3.49 12.20
CA ASN A 246 1.82 -2.24 11.44
C ASN A 246 0.52 -2.07 10.62
N ALA A 247 -0.26 -3.14 10.42
CA ALA A 247 -1.61 -3.06 9.84
C ALA A 247 -2.69 -2.71 10.90
N GLY A 248 -2.35 -2.77 12.19
CA GLY A 248 -3.29 -2.51 13.28
C GLY A 248 -4.02 -1.17 13.18
N PRO A 249 -3.34 -0.03 12.93
CA PRO A 249 -4.01 1.26 12.75
C PRO A 249 -4.99 1.31 11.58
N ALA A 250 -4.74 0.59 10.48
CA ALA A 250 -5.67 0.45 9.38
C ALA A 250 -6.93 -0.34 9.78
N ALA A 251 -6.73 -1.52 10.38
CA ALA A 251 -7.83 -2.35 10.86
C ALA A 251 -8.70 -1.66 11.92
N GLN A 252 -8.08 -0.90 12.83
CA GLN A 252 -8.78 -0.11 13.84
C GLN A 252 -9.54 1.07 13.25
N ASP A 253 -8.98 1.75 12.24
CA ASP A 253 -9.66 2.83 11.55
C ASP A 253 -10.89 2.33 10.80
N MET A 254 -10.76 1.23 10.07
CA MET A 254 -11.91 0.54 9.45
C MET A 254 -12.94 0.15 10.51
N GLY A 255 -12.49 -0.46 11.61
CA GLY A 255 -13.36 -0.86 12.69
C GLY A 255 -14.25 0.28 13.18
N LYS A 256 -13.68 1.46 13.40
CA LYS A 256 -14.41 2.65 13.87
C LYS A 256 -15.32 3.27 12.81
N ARG A 257 -14.85 3.34 11.55
CA ARG A 257 -15.60 4.00 10.47
C ARG A 257 -16.72 3.14 9.90
N LEU A 258 -16.47 1.83 9.89
CA LEU A 258 -17.32 0.87 9.19
C LEU A 258 -18.09 -0.05 10.15
N ASP A 259 -17.96 0.15 11.47
CA ASP A 259 -18.54 -0.73 12.49
C ASP A 259 -18.12 -2.20 12.29
N GLN A 260 -16.82 -2.46 12.37
CA GLN A 260 -16.19 -3.77 12.17
C GLN A 260 -15.26 -4.09 13.33
N GLN A 261 -15.24 -5.32 13.79
CA GLN A 261 -14.35 -5.75 14.86
C GLN A 261 -12.91 -5.89 14.34
N ALA A 262 -11.92 -5.29 15.00
CA ALA A 262 -10.52 -5.47 14.64
C ALA A 262 -9.92 -6.66 15.42
N LEU A 263 -9.41 -7.68 14.72
CA LEU A 263 -8.86 -8.91 15.28
C LEU A 263 -7.38 -9.04 14.89
N TYR A 264 -6.49 -8.90 15.86
CA TYR A 264 -5.07 -9.16 15.67
C TYR A 264 -4.75 -10.63 15.90
N LEU A 265 -4.30 -11.30 14.84
CA LEU A 265 -3.91 -12.71 14.81
C LEU A 265 -2.48 -12.81 14.27
N PRO A 266 -1.45 -12.52 15.07
CA PRO A 266 -0.07 -12.46 14.58
C PRO A 266 0.41 -13.79 14.01
N TYR A 267 1.22 -13.72 12.95
CA TYR A 267 1.93 -14.90 12.46
C TYR A 267 2.69 -15.59 13.59
N ALA A 268 2.61 -16.90 13.61
CA ALA A 268 3.26 -17.71 14.63
C ALA A 268 3.76 -19.03 14.03
N TYR A 269 4.90 -19.50 14.54
CA TYR A 269 5.49 -20.78 14.16
C TYR A 269 5.35 -21.82 15.26
N GLU A 270 4.87 -21.42 16.44
CA GLU A 270 4.62 -22.30 17.58
C GLU A 270 3.16 -22.74 17.59
N TYR A 271 2.89 -24.03 17.59
CA TYR A 271 1.54 -24.59 17.54
C TYR A 271 0.60 -24.06 18.62
N GLY A 272 1.07 -23.91 19.85
CA GLY A 272 0.28 -23.37 20.94
C GLY A 272 -0.18 -21.92 20.65
N ARG A 273 0.64 -21.15 19.97
CA ARG A 273 0.30 -19.77 19.57
C ARG A 273 -0.67 -19.73 18.39
N MET A 274 -0.48 -20.61 17.40
CA MET A 274 -1.43 -20.78 16.29
C MET A 274 -2.82 -21.16 16.83
N ARG A 275 -2.89 -22.13 17.73
CA ARG A 275 -4.14 -22.53 18.36
C ARG A 275 -4.81 -21.40 19.14
N ARG A 276 -4.05 -20.59 19.88
CA ARG A 276 -4.60 -19.40 20.56
C ARG A 276 -5.16 -18.38 19.58
N ASN A 277 -4.53 -18.18 18.41
CA ASN A 277 -5.05 -17.30 17.37
C ASN A 277 -6.38 -17.83 16.79
N LEU A 278 -6.45 -19.12 16.50
CA LEU A 278 -7.69 -19.75 16.02
C LEU A 278 -8.81 -19.66 17.07
N GLN A 279 -8.50 -19.93 18.34
CA GLN A 279 -9.45 -19.80 19.44
C GLN A 279 -9.98 -18.35 19.55
N LYS A 280 -9.09 -17.38 19.47
CA LYS A 280 -9.47 -15.96 19.50
C LYS A 280 -10.40 -15.59 18.36
N ALA A 281 -10.15 -16.11 17.15
CA ALA A 281 -11.02 -15.90 16.01
C ALA A 281 -12.38 -16.61 16.19
N ALA A 282 -12.36 -17.86 16.69
CA ALA A 282 -13.56 -18.63 16.98
C ALA A 282 -14.46 -17.94 18.00
N ASP A 283 -13.88 -17.48 19.12
CA ASP A 283 -14.62 -16.78 20.18
C ASP A 283 -15.24 -15.46 19.67
N ALA A 284 -14.46 -14.71 18.87
CA ALA A 284 -14.91 -13.41 18.35
C ALA A 284 -16.03 -13.52 17.29
N LEU A 285 -16.04 -14.59 16.51
CA LEU A 285 -16.93 -14.79 15.37
C LEU A 285 -18.00 -15.87 15.59
N GLY A 286 -18.03 -16.48 16.77
CA GLY A 286 -18.98 -17.54 17.09
C GLY A 286 -18.77 -18.82 16.29
N LEU A 287 -17.50 -19.20 16.07
CA LEU A 287 -17.13 -20.37 15.27
C LEU A 287 -16.72 -21.55 16.16
N THR A 288 -16.82 -22.73 15.60
CA THR A 288 -16.31 -23.96 16.24
C THR A 288 -14.84 -24.13 15.88
N MET A 289 -14.01 -24.42 16.88
CA MET A 289 -12.59 -24.76 16.66
C MET A 289 -12.47 -26.03 15.81
N PRO A 290 -11.56 -26.05 14.84
CA PRO A 290 -11.23 -27.28 14.14
C PRO A 290 -10.60 -28.30 15.11
N ASP A 291 -10.88 -29.57 14.88
CA ASP A 291 -10.17 -30.66 15.55
C ASP A 291 -8.73 -30.68 15.05
N CYS A 292 -7.78 -30.26 15.90
CA CYS A 292 -6.34 -30.19 15.62
C CYS A 292 -5.61 -31.34 16.30
#